data_567773851cf577dbbb89db8471689a73
#
_entry.id   567773851cf577dbbb89db8471689a73
#
_cell.length_a   1.000
_cell.length_b   1.000
_cell.length_c   1.000
_cell.angle_alpha   90.00
_cell.angle_beta   90.00
_cell.angle_gamma   90.00
#
_symmetry.space_group_name_H-M   'P 1'
#
loop_
_entity.id
_entity.type
_entity.pdbx_description
1 polymer ?
#
loop_
_entity_poly.entity_id
_entity_poly.type
_entity_poly.pdbx_seq_one_letter_code
_entity_poly.pdbx_strand_id
1 'polypeptide(L)'
;MKKILIADDNAVSRELIREILETDDYAVIEAGDGREAMEQIREHQPDLALMDIQMPVLNGNAVIQQIRSDPLLCGLRVAALTAFAMEGDREKALSLGFDTYITKPIDIGTFRMRIAELPGRNRD
;
A
#
# COMPACT_ATOMS: atom_id res chain seq x y z
N MET A 1 -11.33 12.80 6.81
CA MET A 1 -11.03 11.36 6.91
C MET A 1 -10.05 10.97 5.80
N LYS A 2 -8.95 10.35 6.18
CA LYS A 2 -7.96 9.92 5.19
C LYS A 2 -8.43 8.65 4.49
N LYS A 3 -8.13 8.55 3.20
CA LYS A 3 -8.47 7.40 2.38
C LYS A 3 -7.24 6.51 2.22
N ILE A 4 -7.40 5.23 2.47
CA ILE A 4 -6.32 4.26 2.30
C ILE A 4 -6.77 3.18 1.33
N LEU A 5 -5.96 2.94 0.31
CA LEU A 5 -6.17 1.83 -0.62
C LEU A 5 -5.44 0.60 -0.11
N ILE A 6 -6.11 -0.54 -0.12
CA ILE A 6 -5.49 -1.84 0.16
C ILE A 6 -5.51 -2.65 -1.12
N ALA A 7 -4.33 -2.97 -1.65
CA ALA A 7 -4.19 -3.82 -2.81
C ALA A 7 -3.54 -5.14 -2.41
N ASP A 8 -4.33 -6.21 -2.40
CA ASP A 8 -3.89 -7.54 -1.99
C ASP A 8 -4.83 -8.55 -2.65
N ASP A 9 -4.28 -9.57 -3.27
CA ASP A 9 -5.09 -10.60 -3.92
C ASP A 9 -5.76 -11.56 -2.94
N ASN A 10 -5.32 -11.58 -1.69
CA ASN A 10 -5.90 -12.42 -0.64
C ASN A 10 -7.03 -11.67 0.05
N ALA A 11 -8.27 -12.14 -0.15
CA ALA A 11 -9.45 -11.49 0.42
C ALA A 11 -9.45 -11.48 1.94
N VAL A 12 -8.91 -12.52 2.58
CA VAL A 12 -8.83 -12.61 4.04
C VAL A 12 -7.88 -11.55 4.60
N SER A 13 -6.73 -11.38 3.96
CA SER A 13 -5.77 -10.34 4.35
C SER A 13 -6.37 -8.96 4.19
N ARG A 14 -7.07 -8.71 3.07
CA ARG A 14 -7.73 -7.41 2.85
C ARG A 14 -8.76 -7.11 3.93
N GLU A 15 -9.58 -8.10 4.28
CA GLU A 15 -10.62 -7.95 5.29
C GLU A 15 -10.03 -7.60 6.66
N LEU A 16 -8.98 -8.30 7.06
CA LEU A 16 -8.30 -8.03 8.33
C LEU A 16 -7.74 -6.61 8.38
N ILE A 17 -7.03 -6.21 7.34
CA ILE A 17 -6.42 -4.88 7.26
C ILE A 17 -7.51 -3.81 7.25
N ARG A 18 -8.59 -4.06 6.50
CA ARG A 18 -9.73 -3.14 6.46
C ARG A 18 -10.33 -2.91 7.84
N GLU A 19 -10.56 -3.99 8.59
CA GLU A 19 -11.12 -3.87 9.94
C GLU A 19 -10.24 -3.02 10.86
N ILE A 20 -8.92 -3.22 10.78
CA ILE A 20 -7.98 -2.44 11.58
C ILE A 20 -8.06 -0.96 11.21
N LEU A 21 -8.05 -0.66 9.93
CA LEU A 21 -8.06 0.72 9.46
C LEU A 21 -9.38 1.43 9.75
N GLU A 22 -10.50 0.74 9.55
CA GLU A 22 -11.81 1.32 9.84
C GLU A 22 -11.98 1.61 11.32
N THR A 23 -11.39 0.79 12.18
CA THR A 23 -11.38 1.04 13.63
C THR A 23 -10.66 2.34 13.96
N ASP A 24 -9.64 2.70 13.17
CA ASP A 24 -8.88 3.94 13.34
C ASP A 24 -9.43 5.10 12.50
N ASP A 25 -10.66 4.99 12.03
CA ASP A 25 -11.39 6.04 11.30
C ASP A 25 -10.83 6.37 9.92
N TYR A 26 -10.18 5.42 9.27
CA TYR A 26 -9.78 5.59 7.88
C TYR A 26 -10.88 5.12 6.93
N ALA A 27 -11.02 5.79 5.80
CA ALA A 27 -11.86 5.31 4.70
C ALA A 27 -11.04 4.33 3.88
N VAL A 28 -11.59 3.15 3.59
CA VAL A 28 -10.84 2.08 2.93
C VAL A 28 -11.37 1.80 1.53
N ILE A 29 -10.44 1.67 0.59
CA ILE A 29 -10.70 1.29 -0.80
C ILE A 29 -9.94 0.00 -1.04
N GLU A 30 -10.55 -0.99 -1.70
CA GLU A 30 -9.92 -2.29 -1.91
C GLU A 30 -9.65 -2.56 -3.38
N ALA A 31 -8.56 -3.28 -3.65
CA ALA A 31 -8.21 -3.77 -4.98
C ALA A 31 -7.65 -5.19 -4.84
N GLY A 32 -8.02 -6.06 -5.75
CA GLY A 32 -7.59 -7.46 -5.73
C GLY A 32 -6.38 -7.78 -6.60
N ASP A 33 -5.95 -6.83 -7.43
CA ASP A 33 -4.76 -6.97 -8.26
C ASP A 33 -4.18 -5.61 -8.59
N GLY A 34 -3.02 -5.61 -9.27
CA GLY A 34 -2.31 -4.36 -9.56
C GLY A 34 -3.03 -3.46 -10.54
N ARG A 35 -3.76 -4.03 -11.49
CA ARG A 35 -4.52 -3.23 -12.46
C ARG A 35 -5.66 -2.49 -11.77
N GLU A 36 -6.42 -3.23 -10.97
CA GLU A 36 -7.51 -2.63 -10.18
C GLU A 36 -6.97 -1.57 -9.24
N ALA A 37 -5.79 -1.83 -8.63
CA ALA A 37 -5.14 -0.86 -7.76
C ALA A 37 -4.88 0.45 -8.48
N MET A 38 -4.34 0.41 -9.70
CA MET A 38 -4.07 1.62 -10.48
C MET A 38 -5.35 2.36 -10.83
N GLU A 39 -6.41 1.63 -11.19
CA GLU A 39 -7.70 2.23 -11.49
C GLU A 39 -8.27 2.96 -10.28
N GLN A 40 -8.23 2.32 -9.11
CA GLN A 40 -8.73 2.90 -7.87
C GLN A 40 -7.90 4.09 -7.40
N ILE A 41 -6.58 4.03 -7.59
CA ILE A 41 -5.70 5.15 -7.24
C ILE A 41 -6.06 6.39 -8.07
N ARG A 42 -6.28 6.22 -9.36
CA ARG A 42 -6.61 7.33 -10.25
C ARG A 42 -7.99 7.90 -9.95
N GLU A 43 -8.95 7.03 -9.65
CA GLU A 43 -10.33 7.44 -9.40
C GLU A 43 -10.50 8.13 -8.05
N HIS A 44 -9.94 7.55 -7.00
CA HIS A 44 -10.19 8.00 -5.62
C HIS A 44 -9.09 8.86 -5.04
N GLN A 45 -7.91 8.87 -5.61
CA GLN A 45 -6.75 9.62 -5.13
C GLN A 45 -6.54 9.45 -3.63
N PRO A 46 -6.26 8.22 -3.17
CA PRO A 46 -6.08 7.96 -1.75
C PRO A 46 -4.86 8.69 -1.18
N ASP A 47 -4.84 8.84 0.14
CA ASP A 47 -3.71 9.47 0.83
C ASP A 47 -2.56 8.49 1.01
N LEU A 48 -2.87 7.19 1.09
CA LEU A 48 -1.90 6.13 1.30
C LEU A 48 -2.37 4.89 0.55
N ALA A 49 -1.43 4.14 -0.03
CA ALA A 49 -1.71 2.84 -0.62
C ALA A 49 -0.89 1.76 0.08
N LEU A 50 -1.56 0.68 0.49
CA LEU A 50 -0.92 -0.52 0.99
C LEU A 50 -0.89 -1.52 -0.15
N MET A 51 0.29 -1.89 -0.61
CA MET A 51 0.46 -2.64 -1.85
C MET A 51 1.17 -3.96 -1.60
N ASP A 52 0.47 -5.07 -1.82
CA ASP A 52 1.12 -6.38 -1.81
C ASP A 52 2.06 -6.46 -3.02
N ILE A 53 3.31 -6.81 -2.78
CA ILE A 53 4.29 -6.93 -3.86
C ILE A 53 3.94 -8.06 -4.80
N GLN A 54 3.34 -9.13 -4.28
CA GLN A 54 3.03 -10.33 -5.04
C GLN A 54 1.56 -10.41 -5.40
N MET A 55 1.18 -9.73 -6.47
CA MET A 55 -0.18 -9.75 -6.99
C MET A 55 -0.20 -10.26 -8.42
N PRO A 56 -1.32 -10.90 -8.85
CA PRO A 56 -1.48 -11.30 -10.25
C PRO A 56 -1.72 -10.07 -11.13
N VAL A 57 -1.64 -10.27 -12.43
CA VAL A 57 -1.88 -9.30 -13.50
C VAL A 57 -0.79 -8.24 -13.54
N LEU A 58 -0.63 -7.47 -12.48
CA LEU A 58 0.38 -6.42 -12.37
C LEU A 58 0.88 -6.43 -10.93
N ASN A 59 2.13 -6.83 -10.72
CA ASN A 59 2.67 -6.94 -9.36
C ASN A 59 2.97 -5.57 -8.76
N GLY A 60 3.20 -5.55 -7.44
CA GLY A 60 3.42 -4.31 -6.71
C GLY A 60 4.61 -3.51 -7.21
N ASN A 61 5.67 -4.17 -7.68
CA ASN A 61 6.84 -3.47 -8.18
C ASN A 61 6.53 -2.71 -9.46
N ALA A 62 5.73 -3.30 -10.35
CA ALA A 62 5.31 -2.61 -11.56
C ALA A 62 4.39 -1.44 -11.25
N VAL A 63 3.49 -1.63 -10.27
CA VAL A 63 2.58 -0.57 -9.85
C VAL A 63 3.34 0.63 -9.28
N ILE A 64 4.33 0.38 -8.41
CA ILE A 64 5.10 1.48 -7.81
C ILE A 64 5.87 2.26 -8.87
N GLN A 65 6.39 1.58 -9.88
CA GLN A 65 7.07 2.26 -10.99
C GLN A 65 6.12 3.19 -11.74
N GLN A 66 4.90 2.73 -12.01
CA GLN A 66 3.90 3.57 -12.66
C GLN A 66 3.52 4.77 -11.82
N ILE A 67 3.35 4.57 -10.51
CA ILE A 67 3.00 5.66 -9.60
C ILE A 67 4.10 6.72 -9.58
N ARG A 68 5.36 6.32 -9.43
CA ARG A 68 6.47 7.27 -9.33
C ARG A 68 6.78 7.96 -10.66
N SER A 69 6.37 7.36 -11.77
CA SER A 69 6.56 7.96 -13.10
C SER A 69 5.44 8.91 -13.51
N ASP A 70 4.32 8.90 -12.80
CA ASP A 70 3.16 9.74 -13.12
C ASP A 70 3.22 11.03 -12.27
N PRO A 71 3.32 12.21 -12.91
CA PRO A 71 3.40 13.48 -12.16
C PRO A 71 2.21 13.71 -11.22
N LEU A 72 1.06 13.15 -11.52
CA LEU A 72 -0.14 13.30 -10.68
C LEU A 72 -0.14 12.37 -9.48
N LEU A 73 0.62 11.28 -9.53
CA LEU A 73 0.62 10.24 -8.51
C LEU A 73 1.94 10.12 -7.75
N CYS A 74 3.00 10.73 -8.22
CA CYS A 74 4.35 10.49 -7.69
C CYS A 74 4.51 10.85 -6.21
N GLY A 75 3.64 11.68 -5.66
CA GLY A 75 3.66 12.05 -4.24
C GLY A 75 2.85 11.14 -3.33
N LEU A 76 2.19 10.11 -3.89
CA LEU A 76 1.40 9.18 -3.10
C LEU A 76 2.31 8.38 -2.15
N ARG A 77 1.91 8.26 -0.89
CA ARG A 77 2.60 7.39 0.07
C ARG A 77 2.19 5.95 -0.17
N VAL A 78 3.17 5.07 -0.30
CA VAL A 78 2.92 3.66 -0.60
C VAL A 78 3.73 2.79 0.35
N ALA A 79 3.04 1.88 1.03
CA ALA A 79 3.66 0.87 1.88
C ALA A 79 3.65 -0.47 1.15
N ALA A 80 4.79 -1.14 1.12
CA ALA A 80 4.88 -2.48 0.56
C ALA A 80 4.44 -3.50 1.59
N LEU A 81 3.60 -4.47 1.18
CA LEU A 81 3.22 -5.61 2.00
C LEU A 81 3.83 -6.87 1.40
N THR A 82 4.38 -7.75 2.23
CA THR A 82 4.94 -8.99 1.72
C THR A 82 4.95 -10.09 2.78
N ALA A 83 4.71 -11.32 2.34
CA ALA A 83 4.86 -12.52 3.17
C ALA A 83 6.30 -13.05 3.14
N PHE A 84 7.13 -12.53 2.23
CA PHE A 84 8.49 -13.03 2.03
C PHE A 84 9.48 -11.93 2.41
N ALA A 85 9.83 -11.89 3.71
CA ALA A 85 10.77 -10.92 4.24
C ALA A 85 12.16 -11.57 4.29
N MET A 86 12.96 -11.35 3.27
CA MET A 86 14.36 -11.80 3.24
C MET A 86 15.28 -10.61 3.49
N GLU A 87 16.51 -10.93 3.93
CA GLU A 87 17.51 -9.89 4.15
C GLU A 87 17.72 -9.09 2.86
N GLY A 88 17.72 -7.77 2.99
CA GLY A 88 17.87 -6.87 1.86
C GLY A 88 16.57 -6.50 1.15
N ASP A 89 15.46 -7.17 1.42
CA ASP A 89 14.19 -6.89 0.76
C ASP A 89 13.65 -5.51 1.11
N ARG A 90 13.88 -5.07 2.34
CA ARG A 90 13.45 -3.73 2.76
C ARG A 90 14.16 -2.64 1.96
N GLU A 91 15.47 -2.74 1.84
CA GLU A 91 16.27 -1.79 1.07
C GLU A 91 15.87 -1.79 -0.38
N LYS A 92 15.58 -2.98 -0.93
CA LYS A 92 15.13 -3.11 -2.30
C LYS A 92 13.78 -2.41 -2.50
N ALA A 93 12.83 -2.65 -1.59
CA ALA A 93 11.52 -2.01 -1.67
C ALA A 93 11.64 -0.48 -1.62
N LEU A 94 12.44 0.04 -0.69
CA LEU A 94 12.65 1.47 -0.56
C LEU A 94 13.32 2.05 -1.81
N SER A 95 14.27 1.33 -2.40
CA SER A 95 14.94 1.78 -3.63
C SER A 95 14.01 1.80 -4.83
N LEU A 96 12.96 0.97 -4.83
CA LEU A 96 11.96 0.94 -5.90
C LEU A 96 10.94 2.08 -5.78
N GLY A 97 10.89 2.75 -4.64
CA GLY A 97 10.01 3.90 -4.44
C GLY A 97 8.93 3.72 -3.38
N PHE A 98 8.91 2.59 -2.67
CA PHE A 98 8.02 2.41 -1.53
C PHE A 98 8.50 3.26 -0.35
N ASP A 99 7.56 3.81 0.41
CA ASP A 99 7.90 4.64 1.57
C ASP A 99 8.19 3.83 2.82
N THR A 100 7.57 2.65 2.94
CA THR A 100 7.82 1.74 4.05
C THR A 100 7.54 0.31 3.63
N TYR A 101 7.85 -0.62 4.50
CA TYR A 101 7.82 -2.05 4.23
C TYR A 101 7.20 -2.76 5.43
N ILE A 102 6.15 -3.52 5.20
CA ILE A 102 5.41 -4.22 6.25
C ILE A 102 5.36 -5.70 5.90
N THR A 103 5.74 -6.54 6.84
CA THR A 103 5.77 -7.99 6.64
C THR A 103 4.47 -8.64 7.13
N LYS A 104 4.06 -9.69 6.45
CA LYS A 104 2.95 -10.55 6.89
C LYS A 104 3.52 -11.72 7.67
N PRO A 105 2.80 -12.29 8.65
CA PRO A 105 1.48 -11.86 9.09
C PRO A 105 1.51 -10.52 9.80
N ILE A 106 0.40 -9.80 9.70
CA ILE A 106 0.29 -8.46 10.26
C ILE A 106 0.29 -8.52 11.79
N ASP A 107 1.22 -7.81 12.41
CA ASP A 107 1.17 -7.51 13.84
C ASP A 107 0.40 -6.22 14.01
N ILE A 108 -0.77 -6.28 14.62
CA ILE A 108 -1.70 -5.16 14.68
C ILE A 108 -1.05 -3.90 15.26
N GLY A 109 -0.32 -4.03 16.37
CA GLY A 109 0.31 -2.88 17.01
C GLY A 109 1.38 -2.23 16.12
N THR A 110 2.26 -3.02 15.53
CA THR A 110 3.29 -2.52 14.63
C THR A 110 2.68 -1.91 13.38
N PHE A 111 1.65 -2.57 12.83
CA PHE A 111 0.98 -2.08 11.64
C PHE A 111 0.35 -0.70 11.89
N ARG A 112 -0.39 -0.55 12.96
CA ARG A 112 -1.04 0.72 13.30
C ARG A 112 -0.01 1.83 13.51
N MET A 113 1.11 1.52 14.14
CA MET A 113 2.19 2.47 14.36
C MET A 113 2.81 2.93 13.04
N ARG A 114 3.05 1.99 12.13
CA ARG A 114 3.62 2.30 10.81
C ARG A 114 2.69 3.18 9.99
N ILE A 115 1.40 2.89 10.02
CA ILE A 115 0.41 3.70 9.29
C ILE A 115 0.36 5.12 9.86
N ALA A 116 0.39 5.25 11.19
CA ALA A 116 0.34 6.56 11.84
C ALA A 116 1.59 7.40 11.57
N GLU A 117 2.74 6.77 11.34
CA GLU A 117 3.99 7.46 11.03
C GLU A 117 4.02 8.04 9.61
N LEU A 118 3.23 7.48 8.70
CA LEU A 118 3.21 7.97 7.33
C LEU A 118 2.32 9.20 7.23
N PRO A 119 2.87 10.35 6.79
CA PRO A 119 2.03 11.52 6.53
C PRO A 119 1.12 11.25 5.34
N GLY A 120 0.18 12.12 5.09
CA GLY A 120 -0.63 12.06 3.88
C GLY A 120 0.24 12.28 2.64
N ARG A 121 -0.41 12.42 1.48
CA ARG A 121 0.31 12.58 0.21
C ARG A 121 1.35 13.70 0.28
N ASN A 122 2.51 13.42 -0.27
CA ASN A 122 3.54 14.42 -0.44
C ASN A 122 3.16 15.32 -1.61
N ARG A 123 3.08 16.61 -1.38
CA ARG A 123 2.63 17.59 -2.40
C ARG A 123 3.77 18.33 -3.07
N ASP A 124 4.98 18.04 -2.67
CA ASP A 124 6.16 18.70 -3.25
C ASP A 124 6.54 18.12 -4.61
#